data_49d6bf2195b40ccbcef6dbce940a93a9
#
_entry.id   49d6bf2195b40ccbcef6dbce940a93a9
#
_cell.length_a   1.000
_cell.length_b   1.000
_cell.length_c   1.000
_cell.angle_alpha   90.00
_cell.angle_beta   90.00
_cell.angle_gamma   90.00
#
_symmetry.space_group_name_H-M   'P 1'
#
loop_
_entity.id
_entity.type
_entity.pdbx_description
1 polymer ?
#
loop_
_entity_poly.entity_id
_entity_poly.type
_entity_poly.pdbx_seq_one_letter_code
_entity_poly.pdbx_strand_id
1 'polypeptide(L)'
;MEKTFIRVRSAKDIIIISLLIIAGTVLIVLPTGTAVNITGFFLIFAGLILALVLKTGYKDTETGDKYQKVEHYFQQAMNSSIASAIASKPESVDLAEEGKGNAVKLDVYYSKASGKAYLQLFEYVPYKYEPCSGVYEHELSKVDKLIA
;
A
#
# COMPACT_ATOMS: atom_id res chain seq x y z
N MET A 1 3.58 -17.35 14.90
CA MET A 1 2.27 -16.75 14.61
C MET A 1 2.40 -15.88 13.36
N GLU A 2 1.58 -16.12 12.38
CA GLU A 2 1.66 -15.38 11.13
C GLU A 2 1.00 -13.99 11.30
N LYS A 3 1.76 -12.94 10.99
CA LYS A 3 1.27 -11.57 11.08
C LYS A 3 0.29 -11.30 9.94
N THR A 4 -0.90 -10.85 10.27
CA THR A 4 -1.97 -10.62 9.28
C THR A 4 -2.36 -9.16 9.23
N PHE A 5 -2.41 -8.60 8.01
CA PHE A 5 -2.86 -7.24 7.75
C PHE A 5 -4.12 -7.26 6.89
N ILE A 6 -5.10 -6.45 7.24
CA ILE A 6 -6.30 -6.23 6.44
C ILE A 6 -6.27 -4.84 5.81
N ARG A 7 -6.86 -4.73 4.63
CA ARG A 7 -6.97 -3.43 3.94
C ARG A 7 -8.04 -2.59 4.63
N VAL A 8 -7.69 -1.34 4.91
CA VAL A 8 -8.59 -0.36 5.52
C VAL A 8 -8.49 0.98 4.80
N ARG A 9 -9.47 1.84 5.03
CA ARG A 9 -9.47 3.18 4.48
C ARG A 9 -8.45 4.05 5.22
N SER A 10 -7.55 4.69 4.47
CA SER A 10 -6.57 5.63 5.03
C SER A 10 -7.18 7.04 5.14
N ALA A 11 -6.51 7.93 5.87
CA ALA A 11 -6.91 9.34 5.91
C ALA A 11 -6.89 9.98 4.52
N LYS A 12 -5.92 9.63 3.69
CA LYS A 12 -5.82 10.08 2.29
C LYS A 12 -7.04 9.66 1.48
N ASP A 13 -7.51 8.42 1.65
CA ASP A 13 -8.71 7.91 0.97
C ASP A 13 -9.95 8.72 1.35
N ILE A 14 -10.12 9.00 2.64
CA ILE A 14 -11.23 9.80 3.15
C ILE A 14 -11.22 11.21 2.56
N ILE A 15 -10.04 11.84 2.48
CA ILE A 15 -9.88 13.17 1.89
C ILE A 15 -10.30 13.16 0.41
N ILE A 16 -9.82 12.19 -0.38
CA ILE A 16 -10.13 12.09 -1.80
C ILE A 16 -11.64 11.91 -2.01
N ILE A 17 -12.26 10.98 -1.28
CA ILE A 17 -13.69 10.70 -1.38
C ILE A 17 -14.51 11.96 -0.99
N SER A 18 -14.13 12.60 0.11
CA SER A 18 -14.81 13.81 0.60
C SER A 18 -14.72 14.97 -0.40
N LEU A 19 -13.54 15.19 -0.99
CA LEU A 19 -13.34 16.24 -1.98
C LEU A 19 -14.19 16.02 -3.22
N LEU A 20 -14.30 14.78 -3.71
CA LEU A 20 -15.15 14.46 -4.86
C LEU A 20 -16.63 14.74 -4.58
N ILE A 21 -17.12 14.32 -3.42
CA ILE A 21 -18.52 14.51 -3.02
C ILE A 21 -18.83 15.99 -2.82
N ILE A 22 -17.95 16.72 -2.14
CA ILE A 22 -18.14 18.17 -1.89
C ILE A 22 -18.09 18.92 -3.22
N ALA A 23 -17.11 18.69 -4.08
CA ALA A 23 -17.00 19.34 -5.37
C ALA A 23 -18.20 19.04 -6.25
N GLY A 24 -18.66 17.80 -6.29
CA GLY A 24 -19.85 17.40 -7.03
C GLY A 24 -21.11 18.10 -6.53
N THR A 25 -21.28 18.18 -5.21
CA THR A 25 -22.43 18.89 -4.60
C THR A 25 -22.44 20.38 -4.95
N VAL A 26 -21.27 21.03 -4.89
CA VAL A 26 -21.11 22.44 -5.25
C VAL A 26 -21.54 22.64 -6.73
N LEU A 27 -21.07 21.79 -7.64
CA LEU A 27 -21.41 21.91 -9.06
C LEU A 27 -22.89 21.68 -9.35
N ILE A 28 -23.57 20.84 -8.58
CA ILE A 28 -25.01 20.62 -8.74
C ILE A 28 -25.82 21.86 -8.34
N VAL A 29 -25.44 22.54 -7.24
CA VAL A 29 -26.21 23.68 -6.74
C VAL A 29 -25.88 25.00 -7.42
N LEU A 30 -24.79 25.07 -8.18
CA LEU A 30 -24.44 26.30 -8.92
C LEU A 30 -25.40 26.52 -10.10
N PRO A 31 -25.91 27.75 -10.28
CA PRO A 31 -26.82 28.07 -11.39
C PRO A 31 -26.04 28.39 -12.67
N THR A 32 -25.14 27.51 -13.11
CA THR A 32 -24.22 27.77 -14.23
C THR A 32 -24.61 27.05 -15.51
N GLY A 33 -25.52 26.06 -15.43
CA GLY A 33 -26.01 25.34 -16.61
C GLY A 33 -26.01 23.84 -16.46
N THR A 34 -26.71 23.15 -17.33
CA THR A 34 -26.96 21.72 -17.29
C THR A 34 -25.67 20.89 -17.34
N ALA A 35 -24.70 21.29 -18.21
CA ALA A 35 -23.46 20.56 -18.36
C ALA A 35 -22.65 20.52 -17.05
N VAL A 36 -22.59 21.62 -16.33
CA VAL A 36 -21.91 21.71 -15.03
C VAL A 36 -22.63 20.86 -13.98
N ASN A 37 -23.96 20.90 -13.95
CA ASN A 37 -24.74 20.11 -13.02
C ASN A 37 -24.58 18.61 -13.27
N ILE A 38 -24.56 18.16 -14.50
CA ILE A 38 -24.30 16.76 -14.88
C ILE A 38 -22.91 16.34 -14.43
N THR A 39 -21.89 17.18 -14.64
CA THR A 39 -20.54 16.91 -14.15
C THR A 39 -20.51 16.70 -12.63
N GLY A 40 -21.27 17.52 -11.89
CA GLY A 40 -21.41 17.36 -10.46
C GLY A 40 -21.97 16.00 -10.05
N PHE A 41 -22.99 15.50 -10.74
CA PHE A 41 -23.53 14.15 -10.52
C PHE A 41 -22.49 13.08 -10.74
N PHE A 42 -21.69 13.18 -11.82
CA PHE A 42 -20.61 12.20 -12.07
C PHE A 42 -19.55 12.22 -10.98
N LEU A 43 -19.19 13.38 -10.45
CA LEU A 43 -18.22 13.48 -9.34
C LEU A 43 -18.76 12.84 -8.05
N ILE A 44 -20.03 13.07 -7.72
CA ILE A 44 -20.65 12.41 -6.55
C ILE A 44 -20.69 10.90 -6.76
N PHE A 45 -21.10 10.44 -7.92
CA PHE A 45 -21.16 9.03 -8.25
C PHE A 45 -19.78 8.36 -8.15
N ALA A 46 -18.75 9.01 -8.72
CA ALA A 46 -17.36 8.55 -8.59
C ALA A 46 -16.91 8.47 -7.12
N GLY A 47 -17.23 9.50 -6.33
CA GLY A 47 -16.93 9.53 -4.91
C GLY A 47 -17.60 8.37 -4.16
N LEU A 48 -18.86 8.07 -4.46
CA LEU A 48 -19.58 6.94 -3.85
C LEU A 48 -18.97 5.59 -4.22
N ILE A 49 -18.58 5.39 -5.47
CA ILE A 49 -17.89 4.18 -5.91
C ILE A 49 -16.57 4.04 -5.16
N LEU A 50 -15.77 5.09 -5.08
CA LEU A 50 -14.50 5.08 -4.36
C LEU A 50 -14.72 4.82 -2.86
N ALA A 51 -15.80 5.30 -2.28
CA ALA A 51 -16.15 5.02 -0.89
C ALA A 51 -16.35 3.53 -0.63
N LEU A 52 -16.77 2.77 -1.64
CA LEU A 52 -16.94 1.32 -1.52
C LEU A 52 -15.64 0.54 -1.74
N VAL A 53 -14.75 1.02 -2.64
CA VAL A 53 -13.62 0.22 -3.11
C VAL A 53 -12.24 0.75 -2.67
N LEU A 54 -12.11 2.05 -2.40
CA LEU A 54 -10.82 2.66 -2.10
C LEU A 54 -10.39 2.39 -0.67
N LYS A 55 -9.40 1.50 -0.53
CA LYS A 55 -8.79 1.14 0.74
C LYS A 55 -7.29 0.99 0.52
N THR A 56 -6.52 2.03 0.80
CA THR A 56 -5.06 2.04 0.59
C THR A 56 -4.24 1.86 1.86
N GLY A 57 -4.89 1.88 3.03
CA GLY A 57 -4.24 1.61 4.30
C GLY A 57 -4.28 0.12 4.67
N TYR A 58 -3.50 -0.24 5.66
CA TYR A 58 -3.46 -1.59 6.23
C TYR A 58 -3.59 -1.50 7.75
N LYS A 59 -4.21 -2.49 8.34
CA LYS A 59 -4.40 -2.58 9.78
C LYS A 59 -3.92 -3.94 10.25
N ASP A 60 -3.08 -3.93 11.30
CA ASP A 60 -2.69 -5.14 12.00
C ASP A 60 -3.88 -5.73 12.74
N THR A 61 -4.22 -6.98 12.46
CA THR A 61 -5.38 -7.64 13.07
C THR A 61 -5.18 -7.95 14.56
N GLU A 62 -3.95 -8.02 15.04
CA GLU A 62 -3.63 -8.30 16.44
C GLU A 62 -3.67 -7.06 17.32
N THR A 63 -3.00 -5.99 16.89
CA THR A 63 -2.85 -4.76 17.70
C THR A 63 -3.83 -3.65 17.33
N GLY A 64 -4.41 -3.71 16.14
CA GLY A 64 -5.27 -2.64 15.62
C GLY A 64 -4.51 -1.44 15.08
N ASP A 65 -3.19 -1.47 15.08
CA ASP A 65 -2.36 -0.38 14.56
C ASP A 65 -2.47 -0.26 13.05
N LYS A 66 -2.37 0.97 12.55
CA LYS A 66 -2.41 1.25 11.12
C LYS A 66 -1.02 1.25 10.52
N TYR A 67 -0.90 0.59 9.36
CA TYR A 67 0.33 0.45 8.61
C TYR A 67 0.15 0.95 7.18
N GLN A 68 1.27 1.36 6.57
CA GLN A 68 1.36 1.62 5.14
C GLN A 68 2.17 0.48 4.50
N LYS A 69 1.98 0.26 3.21
CA LYS A 69 2.66 -0.80 2.47
C LYS A 69 3.44 -0.22 1.31
N VAL A 70 4.66 -0.69 1.14
CA VAL A 70 5.49 -0.44 -0.04
C VAL A 70 5.86 -1.79 -0.64
N GLU A 71 5.82 -1.90 -1.96
CA GLU A 71 6.20 -3.09 -2.70
C GLU A 71 7.44 -2.81 -3.54
N HIS A 72 8.38 -3.75 -3.53
CA HIS A 72 9.58 -3.70 -4.35
C HIS A 72 9.66 -4.98 -5.18
N TYR A 73 10.02 -4.86 -6.45
CA TYR A 73 10.08 -5.98 -7.38
C TYR A 73 11.51 -6.21 -7.84
N PHE A 74 11.91 -7.48 -7.90
CA PHE A 74 13.26 -7.90 -8.23
C PHE A 74 13.24 -9.10 -9.18
N GLN A 75 14.35 -9.38 -9.81
CA GLN A 75 14.52 -10.58 -10.62
C GLN A 75 14.78 -11.81 -9.74
N GLN A 76 14.54 -13.00 -10.30
CA GLN A 76 14.66 -14.27 -9.56
C GLN A 76 16.04 -14.49 -8.93
N ALA A 77 17.10 -14.02 -9.57
CA ALA A 77 18.46 -14.15 -9.05
C ALA A 77 18.68 -13.47 -7.69
N MET A 78 17.83 -12.49 -7.34
CA MET A 78 17.90 -11.75 -6.07
C MET A 78 17.20 -12.44 -4.90
N ASN A 79 16.45 -13.51 -5.14
CA ASN A 79 15.61 -14.17 -4.13
C ASN A 79 16.37 -14.52 -2.85
N SER A 80 17.44 -15.32 -2.94
CA SER A 80 18.19 -15.76 -1.77
C SER A 80 18.90 -14.61 -1.05
N SER A 81 19.44 -13.65 -1.79
CA SER A 81 20.09 -12.47 -1.25
C SER A 81 19.12 -11.61 -0.43
N ILE A 82 17.93 -11.35 -0.98
CA ILE A 82 16.90 -10.55 -0.29
C ILE A 82 16.34 -11.33 0.90
N ALA A 83 16.08 -12.63 0.76
CA ALA A 83 15.59 -13.45 1.86
C ALA A 83 16.52 -13.41 3.07
N SER A 84 17.83 -13.50 2.85
CA SER A 84 18.83 -13.39 3.91
C SER A 84 18.87 -11.99 4.51
N ALA A 85 18.78 -10.95 3.67
CA ALA A 85 18.81 -9.56 4.10
C ALA A 85 17.64 -9.22 5.01
N ILE A 86 16.41 -9.56 4.60
CA ILE A 86 15.21 -9.23 5.40
C ILE A 86 15.14 -9.98 6.72
N ALA A 87 15.80 -11.13 6.82
CA ALA A 87 15.85 -11.89 8.06
C ALA A 87 16.74 -11.23 9.12
N SER A 88 17.85 -10.59 8.74
CA SER A 88 18.85 -10.07 9.68
C SER A 88 19.27 -8.63 9.43
N LYS A 89 19.48 -8.22 8.19
CA LYS A 89 20.01 -6.89 7.82
C LYS A 89 19.19 -6.28 6.66
N PRO A 90 17.95 -5.80 6.92
CA PRO A 90 17.12 -5.26 5.85
C PRO A 90 17.74 -4.03 5.15
N GLU A 91 18.62 -3.32 5.82
CA GLU A 91 19.37 -2.21 5.23
C GLU A 91 20.36 -2.64 4.15
N SER A 92 20.68 -3.93 4.05
CA SER A 92 21.60 -4.46 3.04
C SER A 92 20.92 -4.83 1.71
N VAL A 93 19.60 -4.68 1.59
CA VAL A 93 18.89 -4.91 0.33
C VAL A 93 19.38 -3.93 -0.74
N ASP A 94 19.81 -4.45 -1.89
CA ASP A 94 20.33 -3.64 -2.99
C ASP A 94 19.18 -3.12 -3.86
N LEU A 95 18.80 -1.87 -3.66
CA LEU A 95 17.74 -1.22 -4.42
C LEU A 95 18.15 -0.86 -5.85
N ALA A 96 19.46 -0.91 -6.18
CA ALA A 96 19.91 -0.71 -7.55
C ALA A 96 19.39 -1.82 -8.50
N GLU A 97 19.08 -3.00 -7.95
CA GLU A 97 18.52 -4.13 -8.68
C GLU A 97 16.99 -4.10 -8.78
N GLU A 98 16.34 -3.14 -8.11
CA GLU A 98 14.88 -3.00 -8.15
C GLU A 98 14.39 -2.64 -9.55
N GLY A 99 13.26 -3.26 -9.94
CA GLY A 99 12.64 -2.96 -11.23
C GLY A 99 13.24 -3.69 -12.43
N LYS A 100 14.34 -4.43 -12.24
CA LYS A 100 14.95 -5.24 -13.31
C LYS A 100 14.18 -6.52 -13.62
N GLY A 101 13.19 -6.86 -12.82
CA GLY A 101 12.32 -8.00 -13.00
C GLY A 101 11.18 -7.96 -12.01
N ASN A 102 10.23 -8.89 -12.14
CA ASN A 102 9.07 -8.99 -11.27
C ASN A 102 8.84 -10.42 -10.73
N ALA A 103 9.85 -11.26 -10.82
CA ALA A 103 9.78 -12.65 -10.34
C ALA A 103 9.75 -12.76 -8.82
N VAL A 104 10.27 -11.74 -8.12
CA VAL A 104 10.31 -11.65 -6.66
C VAL A 104 9.73 -10.33 -6.21
N LYS A 105 8.84 -10.39 -5.23
CA LYS A 105 8.20 -9.20 -4.64
C LYS A 105 8.53 -9.12 -3.16
N LEU A 106 9.02 -7.97 -2.72
CA LEU A 106 9.23 -7.68 -1.31
C LEU A 106 8.14 -6.74 -0.81
N ASP A 107 7.33 -7.20 0.13
CA ASP A 107 6.34 -6.39 0.81
C ASP A 107 6.91 -5.82 2.09
N VAL A 108 6.80 -4.50 2.27
CA VAL A 108 7.21 -3.78 3.46
C VAL A 108 6.00 -3.07 4.05
N TYR A 109 5.53 -3.56 5.20
CA TYR A 109 4.50 -2.89 5.99
C TYR A 109 5.19 -2.08 7.08
N TYR A 110 4.88 -0.80 7.18
CA TYR A 110 5.52 0.07 8.18
C TYR A 110 4.53 1.03 8.85
N SER A 111 4.84 1.37 10.10
CA SER A 111 4.06 2.33 10.88
C SER A 111 5.01 3.32 11.55
N LYS A 112 4.88 4.59 11.20
CA LYS A 112 5.65 5.66 11.85
C LYS A 112 5.24 5.85 13.32
N ALA A 113 3.98 5.58 13.64
CA ALA A 113 3.46 5.70 14.99
C ALA A 113 4.02 4.62 15.93
N SER A 114 4.13 3.37 15.46
CA SER A 114 4.67 2.27 16.27
C SER A 114 6.19 2.14 16.17
N GLY A 115 6.82 2.74 15.14
CA GLY A 115 8.25 2.63 14.89
C GLY A 115 8.68 1.25 14.41
N LYS A 116 7.76 0.46 13.86
CA LYS A 116 8.02 -0.93 13.44
C LYS A 116 7.75 -1.12 11.95
N ALA A 117 8.41 -2.13 11.40
CA ALA A 117 8.17 -2.58 10.03
C ALA A 117 8.16 -4.10 9.97
N TYR A 118 7.36 -4.63 9.06
CA TYR A 118 7.25 -6.07 8.79
C TYR A 118 7.56 -6.32 7.33
N LEU A 119 8.48 -7.24 7.08
CA LEU A 119 8.95 -7.57 5.72
C LEU A 119 8.64 -9.01 5.41
N GLN A 120 8.15 -9.26 4.19
CA GLN A 120 7.91 -10.59 3.68
C GLN A 120 8.25 -10.65 2.20
N LEU A 121 8.89 -11.75 1.79
CA LEU A 121 9.27 -11.98 0.41
C LEU A 121 8.29 -12.94 -0.25
N PHE A 122 7.93 -12.64 -1.50
CA PHE A 122 7.05 -13.45 -2.33
C PHE A 122 7.75 -13.81 -3.64
N GLU A 123 7.45 -14.96 -4.19
CA GLU A 123 7.87 -15.34 -5.53
C GLU A 123 6.67 -15.46 -6.47
N TYR A 124 6.88 -15.11 -7.73
CA TYR A 124 5.84 -15.24 -8.75
C TYR A 124 5.72 -16.70 -9.20
N VAL A 125 4.53 -17.23 -8.99
CA VAL A 125 4.08 -18.48 -9.60
C VAL A 125 3.00 -18.12 -10.62
N PRO A 126 2.69 -18.97 -11.63
CA PRO A 126 1.74 -18.57 -12.67
C PRO A 126 0.47 -17.94 -12.09
N TYR A 127 0.20 -16.69 -12.50
CA TYR A 127 -0.95 -15.85 -12.14
C TYR A 127 -1.01 -15.30 -10.72
N LYS A 128 -0.03 -15.56 -9.84
CA LYS A 128 -0.06 -15.04 -8.47
C LYS A 128 1.33 -14.97 -7.83
N TYR A 129 1.42 -14.23 -6.71
CA TYR A 129 2.58 -14.24 -5.83
C TYR A 129 2.31 -15.12 -4.62
N GLU A 130 3.25 -15.98 -4.28
CA GLU A 130 3.19 -16.84 -3.09
C GLU A 130 4.31 -16.50 -2.11
N PRO A 131 4.03 -16.52 -0.78
CA PRO A 131 5.08 -16.30 0.21
C PRO A 131 6.21 -17.32 0.07
N CYS A 132 7.44 -16.84 -0.02
CA CYS A 132 8.65 -17.67 -0.01
C CYS A 132 9.55 -17.41 1.20
N SER A 133 9.10 -16.55 2.12
CA SER A 133 9.74 -16.31 3.41
C SER A 133 8.69 -16.14 4.51
N GLY A 134 9.13 -16.20 5.78
CA GLY A 134 8.32 -15.74 6.91
C GLY A 134 8.19 -14.22 6.94
N VAL A 135 7.39 -13.72 7.88
CA VAL A 135 7.28 -12.29 8.15
C VAL A 135 8.32 -11.92 9.20
N TYR A 136 9.16 -10.93 8.89
CA TYR A 136 10.21 -10.47 9.79
C TYR A 136 9.91 -9.07 10.32
N GLU A 137 10.00 -8.89 11.64
CA GLU A 137 9.85 -7.59 12.30
C GLU A 137 11.19 -6.90 12.42
N HIS A 138 11.25 -5.61 12.07
CA HIS A 138 12.42 -4.76 12.25
C HIS A 138 12.01 -3.39 12.76
N GLU A 139 12.98 -2.67 13.33
CA GLU A 139 12.80 -1.27 13.65
C GLU A 139 12.67 -0.45 12.38
N LEU A 140 11.84 0.58 12.40
CA LEU A 140 11.59 1.43 11.25
C LEU A 140 12.88 2.06 10.68
N SER A 141 13.83 2.44 11.55
CA SER A 141 15.10 3.02 11.15
C SER A 141 15.95 2.11 10.26
N LYS A 142 15.79 0.78 10.38
CA LYS A 142 16.54 -0.19 9.57
C LYS A 142 15.98 -0.36 8.16
N VAL A 143 14.79 0.12 7.91
CA VAL A 143 14.11 -0.03 6.61
C VAL A 143 13.87 1.32 5.92
N ASP A 144 14.47 2.40 6.39
CA ASP A 144 14.26 3.75 5.88
C ASP A 144 14.40 3.85 4.36
N LYS A 145 15.43 3.22 3.80
CA LYS A 145 15.64 3.26 2.34
C LYS A 145 14.63 2.43 1.56
N LEU A 146 13.97 1.47 2.20
CA LEU A 146 12.95 0.63 1.54
C LEU A 146 11.60 1.34 1.47
N ILE A 147 11.38 2.37 2.28
CA ILE A 147 10.12 3.12 2.36
C ILE A 147 10.25 4.56 1.86
N ALA A 148 11.44 4.96 1.46
CA ALA A 148 11.72 6.30 0.92
C ALA A 148 11.13 6.51 -0.49
#